data_c3b49bc07a8fd7975d5ba84dbc33747d
#
_entry.id   c3b49bc07a8fd7975d5ba84dbc33747d
#
_cell.length_a   1.000
_cell.length_b   1.000
_cell.length_c   1.000
_cell.angle_alpha   90.00
_cell.angle_beta   90.00
_cell.angle_gamma   90.00
#
_symmetry.space_group_name_H-M   'P 1'
#
loop_
_entity.id
_entity.type
_entity.pdbx_description
1 polymer ?
#
loop_
_entity_poly.entity_id
_entity_poly.type
_entity_poly.pdbx_seq_one_letter_code
_entity_poly.pdbx_strand_id
1 'polypeptide(L)'
;MWHALPGPLWSEELARAVAATLASGRGALVVVPDGRAAARVDGALTALLGPGRHALLTADAGPEKRYAQWLAVRRGSVRAVVGTRAAMFAPVRDLGLVAIWDDGDDSHSEQHAPQPHARDVLLLRAALDKCAFLLGGFSTTVEAAQLVESGWARPLVAGREQIRRSAPLVRTVGDEDLARDEAARAARLPTLAWQAAREGLRHGPVLVQVPRRGYAPRMACAQCRAPARCRHCSGPLQGQDAGVLRCGWCGREEGAWHCPECGGFRLRAQVVGARRTAEELGRAFPAVPVRTSGREHVLDTVPGTPALVVSTPGAEPVAEGGYAAALLLDGWAMLVRPDLRAGEDALRRWIAAGALVRPQGEGGTVVVVAEPTLRPVQALVRWDPVGHALRELAERAELGFPPVSRMAAVSGPPEAVAEFLAAVELPSDAEVLGPVPLPPAPPGAPRRPGAVPPGEHWERALVRVPPGSGAALASALKTAQAARMARGSGETARVRVRIDPPDIG
;
A
#
# COMPACT_ATOMS: atom_id res chain seq x y z
N MET A 1 16.29 7.19 -7.81
CA MET A 1 14.86 7.10 -7.50
C MET A 1 14.06 7.89 -8.52
N TRP A 2 13.12 7.27 -9.20
CA TRP A 2 12.35 7.86 -10.28
C TRP A 2 10.90 8.10 -9.86
N HIS A 3 10.52 9.37 -9.80
CA HIS A 3 9.15 9.79 -9.61
C HIS A 3 8.48 9.97 -10.99
N ALA A 4 7.67 8.99 -11.37
CA ALA A 4 7.01 8.98 -12.68
C ALA A 4 5.91 10.05 -12.76
N LEU A 5 5.78 10.65 -13.94
CA LEU A 5 4.65 11.52 -14.23
C LEU A 5 3.34 10.72 -14.29
N PRO A 6 2.20 11.31 -13.89
CA PRO A 6 0.90 10.67 -14.08
C PRO A 6 0.65 10.26 -15.53
N GLY A 7 -0.02 9.15 -15.72
CA GLY A 7 -0.36 8.65 -17.05
C GLY A 7 0.12 7.22 -17.32
N PRO A 8 -0.14 6.68 -18.51
CA PRO A 8 0.10 5.28 -18.84
C PRO A 8 1.53 4.94 -19.24
N LEU A 9 2.41 5.93 -19.47
CA LEU A 9 3.71 5.75 -20.12
C LEU A 9 4.80 5.07 -19.27
N TRP A 10 4.60 4.90 -17.98
CA TRP A 10 5.61 4.37 -17.07
C TRP A 10 6.18 2.99 -17.50
N SER A 11 5.36 2.13 -18.08
CA SER A 11 5.81 0.81 -18.55
C SER A 11 6.70 0.90 -19.78
N GLU A 12 6.44 1.86 -20.67
CA GLU A 12 7.29 2.15 -21.83
C GLU A 12 8.64 2.77 -21.40
N GLU A 13 8.61 3.66 -20.41
CA GLU A 13 9.81 4.28 -19.85
C GLU A 13 10.71 3.21 -19.18
N LEU A 14 10.13 2.27 -18.45
CA LEU A 14 10.85 1.08 -17.94
C LEU A 14 11.41 0.22 -19.10
N ALA A 15 10.62 -0.01 -20.12
CA ALA A 15 11.08 -0.79 -21.29
C ALA A 15 12.27 -0.13 -22.00
N ARG A 16 12.28 1.20 -22.12
CA ARG A 16 13.42 1.97 -22.65
C ARG A 16 14.67 1.83 -21.80
N ALA A 17 14.54 1.86 -20.46
CA ALA A 17 15.67 1.63 -19.55
C ALA A 17 16.25 0.22 -19.70
N VAL A 18 15.38 -0.80 -19.83
CA VAL A 18 15.79 -2.19 -20.12
C VAL A 18 16.49 -2.27 -21.47
N ALA A 19 15.92 -1.68 -22.53
CA ALA A 19 16.52 -1.70 -23.88
C ALA A 19 17.91 -1.05 -23.90
N ALA A 20 18.08 0.10 -23.23
CA ALA A 20 19.37 0.77 -23.10
C ALA A 20 20.40 -0.11 -22.35
N THR A 21 19.97 -0.83 -21.32
CA THR A 21 20.84 -1.78 -20.60
C THR A 21 21.26 -2.94 -21.48
N LEU A 22 20.32 -3.52 -22.25
CA LEU A 22 20.64 -4.61 -23.19
C LEU A 22 21.58 -4.15 -24.30
N ALA A 23 21.41 -2.92 -24.81
CA ALA A 23 22.31 -2.32 -25.81
C ALA A 23 23.74 -2.16 -25.30
N SER A 24 23.94 -1.98 -23.98
CA SER A 24 25.26 -1.98 -23.35
C SER A 24 25.88 -3.38 -23.17
N GLY A 25 25.20 -4.43 -23.63
CA GLY A 25 25.65 -5.82 -23.48
C GLY A 25 25.36 -6.45 -22.12
N ARG A 26 24.65 -5.72 -21.21
CA ARG A 26 24.30 -6.18 -19.87
C ARG A 26 22.85 -6.62 -19.75
N GLY A 27 22.52 -7.40 -18.71
CA GLY A 27 21.18 -7.88 -18.44
C GLY A 27 20.36 -6.94 -17.57
N ALA A 28 19.01 -7.08 -17.61
CA ALA A 28 18.10 -6.27 -16.83
C ALA A 28 17.03 -7.12 -16.13
N LEU A 29 16.69 -6.73 -14.90
CA LEU A 29 15.63 -7.34 -14.09
C LEU A 29 14.66 -6.28 -13.64
N VAL A 30 13.37 -6.46 -13.93
CA VAL A 30 12.28 -5.58 -13.50
C VAL A 30 11.32 -6.36 -12.60
N VAL A 31 11.08 -5.86 -11.41
CA VAL A 31 10.12 -6.42 -10.45
C VAL A 31 8.95 -5.45 -10.28
N VAL A 32 7.73 -5.96 -10.44
CA VAL A 32 6.49 -5.19 -10.36
C VAL A 32 5.52 -5.85 -9.37
N PRO A 33 4.50 -5.11 -8.84
CA PRO A 33 3.67 -5.61 -7.74
C PRO A 33 2.78 -6.79 -8.14
N ASP A 34 2.21 -6.79 -9.33
CA ASP A 34 1.20 -7.78 -9.73
C ASP A 34 1.31 -8.22 -11.20
N GLY A 35 0.47 -9.20 -11.58
CA GLY A 35 0.44 -9.73 -12.95
C GLY A 35 0.00 -8.71 -14.00
N ARG A 36 -0.85 -7.74 -13.64
CA ARG A 36 -1.32 -6.68 -14.56
C ARG A 36 -0.20 -5.69 -14.87
N ALA A 37 0.54 -5.28 -13.85
CA ALA A 37 1.73 -4.46 -14.03
C ALA A 37 2.79 -5.21 -14.86
N ALA A 38 2.97 -6.50 -14.60
CA ALA A 38 3.88 -7.35 -15.36
C ALA A 38 3.47 -7.45 -16.85
N ALA A 39 2.19 -7.64 -17.13
CA ALA A 39 1.66 -7.69 -18.50
C ALA A 39 1.85 -6.36 -19.26
N ARG A 40 1.72 -5.20 -18.58
CA ARG A 40 1.98 -3.89 -19.20
C ARG A 40 3.45 -3.72 -19.59
N VAL A 41 4.36 -4.08 -18.71
CA VAL A 41 5.81 -4.02 -19.01
C VAL A 41 6.19 -5.06 -20.07
N ASP A 42 5.61 -6.26 -20.03
CA ASP A 42 5.78 -7.31 -21.03
C ASP A 42 5.35 -6.84 -22.44
N GLY A 43 4.17 -6.20 -22.52
CA GLY A 43 3.67 -5.59 -23.75
C GLY A 43 4.60 -4.49 -24.29
N ALA A 44 5.07 -3.59 -23.42
CA ALA A 44 6.00 -2.53 -23.79
C ALA A 44 7.36 -3.09 -24.25
N LEU A 45 7.88 -4.11 -23.56
CA LEU A 45 9.12 -4.79 -23.97
C LEU A 45 8.94 -5.54 -25.28
N THR A 46 7.82 -6.22 -25.49
CA THR A 46 7.52 -6.91 -26.75
C THR A 46 7.45 -5.93 -27.92
N ALA A 47 6.81 -4.78 -27.72
CA ALA A 47 6.73 -3.73 -28.75
C ALA A 47 8.11 -3.15 -29.09
N LEU A 48 8.97 -2.98 -28.10
CA LEU A 48 10.28 -2.33 -28.27
C LEU A 48 11.38 -3.30 -28.74
N LEU A 49 11.43 -4.51 -28.19
CA LEU A 49 12.52 -5.49 -28.43
C LEU A 49 12.15 -6.60 -29.40
N GLY A 50 10.87 -6.81 -29.65
CA GLY A 50 10.33 -7.96 -30.35
C GLY A 50 10.00 -9.15 -29.43
N PRO A 51 9.22 -10.12 -29.94
CA PRO A 51 8.80 -11.29 -29.17
C PRO A 51 9.99 -12.20 -28.81
N GLY A 52 9.91 -12.84 -27.63
CA GLY A 52 10.92 -13.81 -27.16
C GLY A 52 12.26 -13.22 -26.73
N ARG A 53 12.39 -11.89 -26.66
CA ARG A 53 13.64 -11.21 -26.26
C ARG A 53 13.76 -10.99 -24.77
N HIS A 54 12.70 -11.25 -24.00
CA HIS A 54 12.67 -11.17 -22.54
C HIS A 54 11.85 -12.32 -21.96
N ALA A 55 11.98 -12.55 -20.66
CA ALA A 55 11.24 -13.57 -19.90
C ALA A 55 10.22 -12.90 -18.96
N LEU A 56 8.99 -13.46 -18.93
CA LEU A 56 7.92 -13.05 -18.01
C LEU A 56 7.79 -14.09 -16.89
N LEU A 57 8.18 -13.73 -15.68
CA LEU A 57 8.17 -14.60 -14.50
C LEU A 57 7.01 -14.22 -13.55
N THR A 58 5.84 -14.77 -13.79
CA THR A 58 4.64 -14.63 -12.95
C THR A 58 4.11 -15.99 -12.48
N ALA A 59 3.30 -16.00 -11.42
CA ALA A 59 2.70 -17.24 -10.92
C ALA A 59 1.71 -17.86 -11.91
N ASP A 60 1.02 -17.03 -12.71
CA ASP A 60 -0.06 -17.45 -13.61
C ASP A 60 0.44 -18.21 -14.84
N ALA A 61 1.74 -18.13 -15.14
CA ALA A 61 2.35 -18.80 -16.29
C ALA A 61 2.36 -20.35 -16.19
N GLY A 62 2.01 -20.89 -15.03
CA GLY A 62 2.13 -22.32 -14.75
C GLY A 62 3.57 -22.77 -14.47
N PRO A 63 3.78 -23.93 -13.81
CA PRO A 63 5.09 -24.35 -13.33
C PRO A 63 6.05 -24.68 -14.48
N GLU A 64 5.60 -25.37 -15.53
CA GLU A 64 6.44 -25.80 -16.66
C GLU A 64 6.98 -24.60 -17.44
N LYS A 65 6.11 -23.70 -17.88
CA LYS A 65 6.51 -22.49 -18.63
C LYS A 65 7.42 -21.61 -17.80
N ARG A 66 7.12 -21.42 -16.49
CA ARG A 66 7.95 -20.66 -15.58
C ARG A 66 9.34 -21.27 -15.41
N TYR A 67 9.43 -22.60 -15.30
CA TYR A 67 10.71 -23.31 -15.20
C TYR A 67 11.53 -23.19 -16.51
N ALA A 68 10.90 -23.35 -17.67
CA ALA A 68 11.55 -23.19 -18.96
C ALA A 68 12.13 -21.75 -19.13
N GLN A 69 11.36 -20.73 -18.78
CA GLN A 69 11.82 -19.33 -18.79
C GLN A 69 12.97 -19.08 -17.80
N TRP A 70 12.88 -19.63 -16.58
CA TRP A 70 13.95 -19.55 -15.60
C TRP A 70 15.26 -20.17 -16.12
N LEU A 71 15.18 -21.32 -16.77
CA LEU A 71 16.34 -21.97 -17.39
C LEU A 71 16.92 -21.13 -18.55
N ALA A 72 16.09 -20.52 -19.37
CA ALA A 72 16.54 -19.63 -20.45
C ALA A 72 17.32 -18.43 -19.89
N VAL A 73 16.83 -17.81 -18.81
CA VAL A 73 17.52 -16.73 -18.09
C VAL A 73 18.86 -17.22 -17.52
N ARG A 74 18.87 -18.37 -16.82
CA ARG A 74 20.08 -18.93 -16.21
C ARG A 74 21.15 -19.28 -17.23
N ARG A 75 20.76 -19.79 -18.41
CA ARG A 75 21.66 -20.10 -19.53
C ARG A 75 22.17 -18.85 -20.23
N GLY A 76 21.54 -17.68 -20.00
CA GLY A 76 21.88 -16.42 -20.66
C GLY A 76 21.31 -16.28 -22.08
N SER A 77 20.42 -17.19 -22.49
CA SER A 77 19.70 -17.09 -23.78
C SER A 77 18.77 -15.88 -23.79
N VAL A 78 18.26 -15.49 -22.63
CA VAL A 78 17.47 -14.28 -22.40
C VAL A 78 18.11 -13.50 -21.26
N ARG A 79 18.32 -12.19 -21.45
CA ARG A 79 18.98 -11.31 -20.47
C ARG A 79 18.06 -10.25 -19.88
N ALA A 80 16.84 -10.10 -20.36
CA ALA A 80 15.83 -9.22 -19.78
C ALA A 80 14.76 -10.07 -19.11
N VAL A 81 14.40 -9.67 -17.89
CA VAL A 81 13.37 -10.34 -17.08
C VAL A 81 12.41 -9.29 -16.53
N VAL A 82 11.11 -9.54 -16.69
CA VAL A 82 10.06 -8.87 -15.94
C VAL A 82 9.27 -9.90 -15.13
N GLY A 83 8.88 -9.56 -13.92
CA GLY A 83 8.06 -10.46 -13.13
C GLY A 83 7.60 -9.86 -11.81
N THR A 84 6.82 -10.65 -11.09
CA THR A 84 6.37 -10.29 -9.75
C THR A 84 7.45 -10.62 -8.70
N ARG A 85 7.15 -10.45 -7.42
CA ARG A 85 8.07 -10.62 -6.31
C ARG A 85 9.09 -11.77 -6.46
N ALA A 86 8.65 -12.96 -6.84
CA ALA A 86 9.54 -14.12 -6.98
C ALA A 86 10.67 -13.89 -8.01
N ALA A 87 10.49 -13.00 -8.98
CA ALA A 87 11.50 -12.64 -9.96
C ALA A 87 12.72 -11.93 -9.34
N MET A 88 12.63 -11.39 -8.12
CA MET A 88 13.76 -10.75 -7.45
C MET A 88 15.00 -11.66 -7.33
N PHE A 89 14.82 -13.00 -7.42
CA PHE A 89 15.88 -14.00 -7.39
C PHE A 89 16.31 -14.51 -8.78
N ALA A 90 15.74 -13.98 -9.87
CA ALA A 90 16.05 -14.45 -11.23
C ALA A 90 17.56 -14.35 -11.54
N PRO A 91 18.19 -15.42 -12.04
CA PRO A 91 19.64 -15.50 -12.25
C PRO A 91 20.08 -14.83 -13.58
N VAL A 92 19.81 -13.54 -13.69
CA VAL A 92 20.19 -12.76 -14.88
C VAL A 92 21.70 -12.64 -14.95
N ARG A 93 22.28 -12.97 -16.12
CA ARG A 93 23.73 -12.87 -16.37
C ARG A 93 24.12 -11.43 -16.67
N ASP A 94 25.32 -11.07 -16.22
CA ASP A 94 25.95 -9.74 -16.46
C ASP A 94 24.98 -8.60 -16.13
N LEU A 95 24.39 -8.65 -14.93
CA LEU A 95 23.32 -7.75 -14.51
C LEU A 95 23.79 -6.29 -14.55
N GLY A 96 23.08 -5.45 -15.31
CA GLY A 96 23.35 -4.02 -15.49
C GLY A 96 22.31 -3.13 -14.88
N LEU A 97 21.08 -3.64 -14.73
CA LEU A 97 19.97 -2.90 -14.15
C LEU A 97 19.08 -3.84 -13.33
N VAL A 98 18.78 -3.44 -12.12
CA VAL A 98 17.63 -3.94 -11.37
C VAL A 98 16.64 -2.79 -11.19
N ALA A 99 15.36 -3.04 -11.46
CA ALA A 99 14.31 -2.05 -11.30
C ALA A 99 13.16 -2.61 -10.47
N ILE A 100 12.57 -1.77 -9.63
CA ILE A 100 11.33 -2.08 -8.92
C ILE A 100 10.32 -0.96 -9.17
N TRP A 101 9.08 -1.33 -9.45
CA TRP A 101 7.97 -0.41 -9.63
C TRP A 101 7.03 -0.47 -8.45
N ASP A 102 6.67 0.72 -7.91
CA ASP A 102 5.72 0.90 -6.79
C ASP A 102 6.11 0.05 -5.55
N ASP A 103 7.32 0.28 -5.04
CA ASP A 103 7.93 -0.48 -3.93
C ASP A 103 7.13 -0.43 -2.62
N GLY A 104 6.21 0.52 -2.48
CA GLY A 104 5.28 0.60 -1.36
C GLY A 104 4.11 -0.38 -1.43
N ASP A 105 3.98 -1.19 -2.49
CA ASP A 105 2.91 -2.18 -2.56
C ASP A 105 3.21 -3.41 -1.68
N ASP A 106 2.22 -3.83 -0.88
CA ASP A 106 2.33 -4.96 0.04
C ASP A 106 2.73 -6.28 -0.64
N SER A 107 2.45 -6.42 -1.95
CA SER A 107 2.79 -7.61 -2.73
C SER A 107 4.29 -7.85 -2.87
N HIS A 108 5.11 -6.81 -2.68
CA HIS A 108 6.57 -6.92 -2.68
C HIS A 108 7.14 -7.58 -1.42
N SER A 109 6.36 -7.69 -0.34
CA SER A 109 6.75 -8.41 0.88
C SER A 109 6.50 -9.90 0.76
N GLU A 110 7.52 -10.75 0.97
CA GLU A 110 7.35 -12.21 1.02
C GLU A 110 6.59 -12.60 2.29
N GLN A 111 5.64 -13.52 2.15
CA GLN A 111 4.80 -13.96 3.27
C GLN A 111 5.44 -15.09 4.07
N HIS A 112 6.35 -15.85 3.46
CA HIS A 112 7.05 -16.96 4.10
C HIS A 112 8.40 -16.50 4.66
N ALA A 113 8.79 -17.06 5.80
CA ALA A 113 10.10 -16.76 6.38
C ALA A 113 11.24 -17.06 5.39
N PRO A 114 12.25 -16.18 5.31
CA PRO A 114 12.60 -15.05 6.18
C PRO A 114 11.88 -13.73 5.84
N GLN A 115 10.84 -13.74 5.01
CA GLN A 115 9.95 -12.62 4.69
C GLN A 115 10.67 -11.38 4.10
N PRO A 116 11.59 -11.54 3.15
CA PRO A 116 12.29 -10.41 2.58
C PRO A 116 11.34 -9.51 1.77
N HIS A 117 11.65 -8.21 1.77
CA HIS A 117 11.02 -7.28 0.85
C HIS A 117 11.80 -7.22 -0.48
N ALA A 118 11.11 -7.17 -1.61
CA ALA A 118 11.76 -7.17 -2.93
C ALA A 118 12.73 -6.00 -3.11
N ARG A 119 12.41 -4.80 -2.61
CA ARG A 119 13.31 -3.64 -2.63
C ARG A 119 14.65 -3.97 -1.98
N ASP A 120 14.64 -4.58 -0.80
CA ASP A 120 15.85 -4.84 -0.03
C ASP A 120 16.73 -5.92 -0.69
N VAL A 121 16.11 -6.95 -1.27
CA VAL A 121 16.83 -7.95 -2.08
C VAL A 121 17.46 -7.32 -3.31
N LEU A 122 16.73 -6.45 -4.01
CA LEU A 122 17.25 -5.78 -5.21
C LEU A 122 18.35 -4.75 -4.89
N LEU A 123 18.26 -4.06 -3.75
CA LEU A 123 19.33 -3.18 -3.23
C LEU A 123 20.60 -3.99 -2.97
N LEU A 124 20.48 -5.13 -2.29
CA LEU A 124 21.60 -6.03 -2.04
C LEU A 124 22.22 -6.53 -3.36
N ARG A 125 21.38 -6.94 -4.30
CA ARG A 125 21.84 -7.37 -5.64
C ARG A 125 22.56 -6.24 -6.38
N ALA A 126 22.01 -5.02 -6.36
CA ALA A 126 22.66 -3.88 -6.99
C ALA A 126 24.06 -3.64 -6.44
N ALA A 127 24.24 -3.78 -5.13
CA ALA A 127 25.53 -3.64 -4.46
C ALA A 127 26.50 -4.78 -4.82
N LEU A 128 26.04 -6.03 -4.80
CA LEU A 128 26.88 -7.21 -5.07
C LEU A 128 27.28 -7.30 -6.57
N ASP A 129 26.33 -7.10 -7.48
CA ASP A 129 26.53 -7.19 -8.93
C ASP A 129 27.08 -5.87 -9.52
N LYS A 130 27.25 -4.82 -8.72
CA LYS A 130 27.70 -3.48 -9.12
C LYS A 130 26.90 -2.97 -10.32
N CYS A 131 25.59 -3.06 -10.24
CA CYS A 131 24.66 -2.64 -11.29
C CYS A 131 23.81 -1.44 -10.85
N ALA A 132 23.17 -0.79 -11.82
CA ALA A 132 22.24 0.29 -11.54
C ALA A 132 20.98 -0.23 -10.83
N PHE A 133 20.47 0.57 -9.89
CA PHE A 133 19.18 0.34 -9.25
C PHE A 133 18.21 1.46 -9.61
N LEU A 134 17.05 1.10 -10.17
CA LEU A 134 15.97 2.02 -10.49
C LEU A 134 14.74 1.71 -9.63
N LEU A 135 14.46 2.58 -8.67
CA LEU A 135 13.23 2.54 -7.90
C LEU A 135 12.27 3.56 -8.48
N GLY A 136 11.14 3.10 -9.05
CA GLY A 136 10.17 3.92 -9.74
C GLY A 136 8.75 3.79 -9.17
N GLY A 137 7.97 4.87 -9.25
CA GLY A 137 6.57 4.89 -8.83
C GLY A 137 5.92 6.25 -9.04
N PHE A 138 4.60 6.29 -8.94
CA PHE A 138 3.86 7.55 -8.87
C PHE A 138 3.92 8.19 -7.48
N SER A 139 4.21 7.40 -6.45
CA SER A 139 4.42 7.84 -5.07
C SER A 139 5.85 7.54 -4.63
N THR A 140 6.23 8.03 -3.47
CA THR A 140 7.54 7.85 -2.87
C THR A 140 7.36 7.24 -1.50
N THR A 141 8.02 6.12 -1.22
CA THR A 141 8.06 5.53 0.12
C THR A 141 9.07 6.26 1.01
N VAL A 142 8.90 6.15 2.30
CA VAL A 142 9.83 6.75 3.26
C VAL A 142 11.22 6.11 3.15
N GLU A 143 11.29 4.81 2.83
CA GLU A 143 12.54 4.11 2.54
C GLU A 143 13.24 4.65 1.28
N ALA A 144 12.45 4.95 0.24
CA ALA A 144 12.99 5.57 -0.97
C ALA A 144 13.52 6.99 -0.69
N ALA A 145 12.82 7.76 0.15
CA ALA A 145 13.27 9.07 0.62
C ALA A 145 14.59 8.95 1.41
N GLN A 146 14.72 7.96 2.30
CA GLN A 146 15.95 7.71 3.04
C GLN A 146 17.14 7.39 2.14
N LEU A 147 16.94 6.62 1.06
CA LEU A 147 18.01 6.34 0.09
C LEU A 147 18.50 7.60 -0.61
N VAL A 148 17.62 8.58 -0.83
CA VAL A 148 17.99 9.88 -1.42
C VAL A 148 18.69 10.75 -0.39
N GLU A 149 18.15 10.89 0.82
CA GLU A 149 18.73 11.71 1.90
C GLU A 149 20.13 11.21 2.34
N SER A 150 20.33 9.88 2.34
CA SER A 150 21.64 9.29 2.61
C SER A 150 22.66 9.45 1.46
N GLY A 151 22.24 9.98 0.31
CA GLY A 151 23.09 10.12 -0.88
C GLY A 151 23.34 8.82 -1.64
N TRP A 152 22.73 7.70 -1.21
CA TRP A 152 22.86 6.42 -1.91
C TRP A 152 22.15 6.44 -3.27
N ALA A 153 20.99 7.08 -3.36
CA ALA A 153 20.24 7.24 -4.59
C ALA A 153 20.14 8.71 -5.02
N ARG A 154 19.99 8.93 -6.31
CA ARG A 154 19.74 10.26 -6.89
C ARG A 154 18.27 10.37 -7.30
N PRO A 155 17.60 11.53 -7.06
CA PRO A 155 16.24 11.73 -7.50
C PRO A 155 16.19 11.98 -9.02
N LEU A 156 15.23 11.33 -9.69
CA LEU A 156 14.82 11.60 -11.06
C LEU A 156 13.39 12.13 -10.98
N VAL A 157 13.23 13.42 -10.86
CA VAL A 157 11.95 14.10 -10.65
C VAL A 157 11.79 15.17 -11.73
N ALA A 158 10.62 15.21 -12.35
CA ALA A 158 10.28 16.25 -13.31
C ALA A 158 10.14 17.62 -12.64
N GLY A 159 10.34 18.68 -13.40
CA GLY A 159 10.13 20.05 -12.91
C GLY A 159 8.67 20.27 -12.49
N ARG A 160 8.45 21.15 -11.51
CA ARG A 160 7.13 21.40 -10.91
C ARG A 160 6.04 21.77 -11.92
N GLU A 161 6.41 22.52 -12.95
CA GLU A 161 5.50 22.91 -14.02
C GLU A 161 5.04 21.71 -14.86
N GLN A 162 5.96 20.80 -15.16
CA GLN A 162 5.64 19.58 -15.91
C GLN A 162 4.73 18.66 -15.10
N ILE A 163 4.99 18.51 -13.79
CA ILE A 163 4.12 17.75 -12.88
C ILE A 163 2.71 18.34 -12.91
N ARG A 164 2.56 19.67 -12.78
CA ARG A 164 1.26 20.34 -12.82
C ARG A 164 0.52 20.17 -14.14
N ARG A 165 1.24 20.17 -15.26
CA ARG A 165 0.64 19.95 -16.59
C ARG A 165 0.13 18.53 -16.78
N SER A 166 0.80 17.55 -16.15
CA SER A 166 0.44 16.12 -16.28
C SER A 166 -0.57 15.65 -15.22
N ALA A 167 -0.69 16.36 -14.10
CA ALA A 167 -1.59 15.99 -13.02
C ALA A 167 -3.03 16.46 -13.24
N PRO A 168 -4.04 15.73 -12.77
CA PRO A 168 -5.42 16.19 -12.70
C PRO A 168 -5.59 17.31 -11.66
N LEU A 169 -6.69 18.07 -11.77
CA LEU A 169 -7.11 18.99 -10.71
C LEU A 169 -7.64 18.20 -9.51
N VAL A 170 -7.04 18.40 -8.34
CA VAL A 170 -7.50 17.73 -7.11
C VAL A 170 -8.31 18.70 -6.24
N ARG A 171 -9.52 18.28 -5.85
CA ARG A 171 -10.42 18.99 -4.95
C ARG A 171 -10.75 18.13 -3.73
N THR A 172 -10.99 18.75 -2.59
CA THR A 172 -11.24 18.06 -1.32
C THR A 172 -12.64 18.33 -0.80
N VAL A 173 -13.20 17.39 -0.05
CA VAL A 173 -14.45 17.53 0.69
C VAL A 173 -14.19 17.03 2.11
N GLY A 174 -14.22 17.93 3.09
CA GLY A 174 -14.00 17.63 4.49
C GLY A 174 -15.28 17.33 5.28
N ASP A 175 -15.12 17.00 6.57
CA ASP A 175 -16.22 16.70 7.48
C ASP A 175 -17.16 17.92 7.63
N GLU A 176 -16.65 19.17 7.63
CA GLU A 176 -17.45 20.39 7.69
C GLU A 176 -18.31 20.60 6.43
N ASP A 177 -17.75 20.32 5.25
CA ASP A 177 -18.49 20.43 4.00
C ASP A 177 -19.63 19.40 3.97
N LEU A 178 -19.35 18.18 4.44
CA LEU A 178 -20.34 17.12 4.59
C LEU A 178 -21.45 17.48 5.59
N ALA A 179 -21.11 18.19 6.67
CA ALA A 179 -22.10 18.62 7.67
C ALA A 179 -23.07 19.68 7.12
N ARG A 180 -22.60 20.54 6.23
CA ARG A 180 -23.41 21.59 5.58
C ARG A 180 -24.20 21.08 4.36
N ASP A 181 -23.81 19.96 3.80
CA ASP A 181 -24.39 19.38 2.60
C ASP A 181 -25.58 18.47 2.95
N GLU A 182 -26.82 19.01 2.84
CA GLU A 182 -28.03 18.23 3.11
C GLU A 182 -28.21 17.05 2.14
N ALA A 183 -27.78 17.21 0.90
CA ALA A 183 -27.82 16.13 -0.10
C ALA A 183 -26.86 15.00 0.27
N ALA A 184 -25.69 15.30 0.80
CA ALA A 184 -24.73 14.30 1.30
C ALA A 184 -25.25 13.56 2.55
N ARG A 185 -26.10 14.17 3.35
CA ARG A 185 -26.74 13.49 4.49
C ARG A 185 -27.74 12.41 4.04
N ALA A 186 -28.43 12.64 2.94
CA ALA A 186 -29.38 11.69 2.36
C ALA A 186 -28.71 10.66 1.43
N ALA A 187 -27.83 11.14 0.55
CA ALA A 187 -27.07 10.36 -0.41
C ALA A 187 -25.59 10.38 0.01
N ARG A 188 -24.95 9.29 0.20
CA ARG A 188 -23.56 9.13 0.61
C ARG A 188 -22.52 9.86 -0.25
N LEU A 189 -22.93 10.45 -1.35
CA LEU A 189 -22.11 11.19 -2.29
C LEU A 189 -22.23 12.70 -2.03
N PRO A 190 -21.15 13.39 -1.63
CA PRO A 190 -21.15 14.84 -1.47
C PRO A 190 -21.52 15.56 -2.76
N THR A 191 -22.14 16.73 -2.65
CA THR A 191 -22.57 17.53 -3.81
C THR A 191 -21.40 17.80 -4.77
N LEU A 192 -20.22 18.13 -4.26
CA LEU A 192 -19.02 18.33 -5.09
C LEU A 192 -18.63 17.07 -5.87
N ALA A 193 -18.65 15.90 -5.22
CA ALA A 193 -18.33 14.63 -5.86
C ALA A 193 -19.40 14.25 -6.90
N TRP A 194 -20.67 14.50 -6.59
CA TRP A 194 -21.77 14.31 -7.55
C TRP A 194 -21.65 15.19 -8.78
N GLN A 195 -21.34 16.49 -8.60
CA GLN A 195 -21.10 17.42 -9.70
C GLN A 195 -19.93 16.99 -10.57
N ALA A 196 -18.81 16.59 -9.96
CA ALA A 196 -17.64 16.09 -10.68
C ALA A 196 -17.94 14.81 -11.47
N ALA A 197 -18.72 13.88 -10.89
CA ALA A 197 -19.17 12.69 -11.60
C ALA A 197 -20.06 13.05 -12.81
N ARG A 198 -21.05 13.92 -12.61
CA ARG A 198 -21.98 14.35 -13.67
C ARG A 198 -21.25 15.05 -14.82
N GLU A 199 -20.31 15.93 -14.50
CA GLU A 199 -19.51 16.62 -15.50
C GLU A 199 -18.57 15.65 -16.23
N GLY A 200 -17.84 14.80 -15.46
CA GLY A 200 -16.95 13.79 -16.04
C GLY A 200 -17.66 12.84 -17.01
N LEU A 201 -18.88 12.41 -16.67
CA LEU A 201 -19.69 11.51 -17.50
C LEU A 201 -20.11 12.12 -18.84
N ARG A 202 -20.01 13.43 -19.05
CA ARG A 202 -20.21 14.07 -20.37
C ARG A 202 -19.03 13.86 -21.30
N HIS A 203 -17.84 13.58 -20.73
CA HIS A 203 -16.57 13.54 -21.45
C HIS A 203 -15.93 12.16 -21.48
N GLY A 204 -16.37 11.21 -20.65
CA GLY A 204 -15.80 9.88 -20.59
C GLY A 204 -16.13 9.10 -19.32
N PRO A 205 -15.39 8.02 -19.02
CA PRO A 205 -15.63 7.23 -17.83
C PRO A 205 -15.16 7.97 -16.57
N VAL A 206 -15.84 7.67 -15.45
CA VAL A 206 -15.55 8.21 -14.10
C VAL A 206 -15.16 7.06 -13.18
N LEU A 207 -13.99 7.16 -12.59
CA LEU A 207 -13.49 6.20 -11.59
C LEU A 207 -14.08 6.55 -10.22
N VAL A 208 -14.54 5.54 -9.48
CA VAL A 208 -14.98 5.68 -8.08
C VAL A 208 -14.20 4.69 -7.23
N GLN A 209 -13.18 5.17 -6.54
CA GLN A 209 -12.40 4.35 -5.62
C GLN A 209 -13.08 4.32 -4.25
N VAL A 210 -13.30 3.10 -3.74
CA VAL A 210 -13.87 2.86 -2.40
C VAL A 210 -12.98 1.90 -1.62
N PRO A 211 -12.77 2.10 -0.31
CA PRO A 211 -11.96 1.20 0.50
C PRO A 211 -12.42 -0.25 0.43
N ARG A 212 -11.48 -1.20 0.57
CA ARG A 212 -11.80 -2.63 0.61
C ARG A 212 -12.66 -2.98 1.82
N ARG A 213 -13.51 -4.01 1.71
CA ARG A 213 -14.15 -4.61 2.88
C ARG A 213 -13.07 -5.13 3.85
N GLY A 214 -13.24 -4.84 5.14
CA GLY A 214 -12.27 -5.24 6.18
C GLY A 214 -11.48 -4.07 6.77
N TYR A 215 -11.62 -2.86 6.23
CA TYR A 215 -11.31 -1.67 7.02
C TYR A 215 -12.35 -1.57 8.16
N ALA A 216 -11.87 -1.32 9.38
CA ALA A 216 -12.73 -1.26 10.56
C ALA A 216 -13.92 -0.30 10.33
N PRO A 217 -15.16 -0.73 10.62
CA PRO A 217 -16.31 0.13 10.43
C PRO A 217 -16.21 1.33 11.39
N ARG A 218 -16.19 2.54 10.84
CA ARG A 218 -16.34 3.76 11.64
C ARG A 218 -17.76 3.77 12.20
N MET A 219 -17.86 4.00 13.51
CA MET A 219 -19.16 4.24 14.13
C MET A 219 -19.53 5.71 14.01
N ALA A 220 -20.80 5.97 13.76
CA ALA A 220 -21.37 7.32 13.73
C ALA A 220 -22.70 7.33 14.49
N CYS A 221 -23.07 8.52 14.93
CA CYS A 221 -24.41 8.72 15.52
C CYS A 221 -25.50 8.28 14.54
N ALA A 222 -26.44 7.48 14.98
CA ALA A 222 -27.55 7.04 14.14
C ALA A 222 -28.51 8.19 13.79
N GLN A 223 -28.55 9.24 14.61
CA GLN A 223 -29.47 10.36 14.48
C GLN A 223 -28.91 11.48 13.60
N CYS A 224 -27.76 12.09 13.98
CA CYS A 224 -27.17 13.21 13.26
C CYS A 224 -26.00 12.84 12.35
N ARG A 225 -25.54 11.57 12.38
CA ARG A 225 -24.44 11.00 11.60
C ARG A 225 -23.06 11.56 11.94
N ALA A 226 -22.93 12.38 12.97
CA ALA A 226 -21.64 12.84 13.47
C ALA A 226 -20.74 11.62 13.79
N PRO A 227 -19.44 11.69 13.46
CA PRO A 227 -18.52 10.61 13.74
C PRO A 227 -18.43 10.31 15.24
N ALA A 228 -18.46 9.04 15.62
CA ALA A 228 -18.23 8.63 16.99
C ALA A 228 -16.74 8.69 17.32
N ARG A 229 -16.35 9.61 18.19
CA ARG A 229 -14.97 9.86 18.60
C ARG A 229 -14.73 9.45 20.05
N CYS A 230 -13.53 8.98 20.34
CA CYS A 230 -13.06 8.67 21.68
C CYS A 230 -12.92 9.96 22.49
N ARG A 231 -13.45 9.99 23.70
CA ARG A 231 -13.35 11.16 24.59
C ARG A 231 -11.93 11.45 25.07
N HIS A 232 -11.05 10.43 25.03
CA HIS A 232 -9.69 10.55 25.53
C HIS A 232 -8.69 11.06 24.47
N CYS A 233 -8.76 10.55 23.22
CA CYS A 233 -7.76 10.86 22.18
C CYS A 233 -8.39 11.32 20.87
N SER A 234 -9.73 11.52 20.82
CA SER A 234 -10.48 11.86 19.62
C SER A 234 -10.35 10.84 18.47
N GLY A 235 -9.76 9.68 18.74
CA GLY A 235 -9.66 8.58 17.78
C GLY A 235 -11.03 7.99 17.43
N PRO A 236 -11.15 7.27 16.31
CA PRO A 236 -12.41 6.69 15.87
C PRO A 236 -12.83 5.55 16.79
N LEU A 237 -14.11 5.56 17.16
CA LEU A 237 -14.69 4.43 17.87
C LEU A 237 -15.12 3.35 16.87
N GLN A 238 -14.79 2.10 17.22
CA GLN A 238 -15.11 0.89 16.48
C GLN A 238 -16.04 0.03 17.33
N GLY A 239 -17.08 -0.54 16.75
CA GLY A 239 -17.97 -1.48 17.42
C GLY A 239 -17.66 -2.91 16.99
N GLN A 240 -17.61 -3.84 17.95
CA GLN A 240 -17.69 -5.27 17.71
C GLN A 240 -19.10 -5.78 18.11
N ASP A 241 -19.46 -6.96 17.65
CA ASP A 241 -20.82 -7.54 17.78
C ASP A 241 -21.39 -7.67 19.21
N ALA A 242 -20.62 -7.33 20.26
CA ALA A 242 -21.00 -7.40 21.65
C ALA A 242 -21.42 -6.04 22.28
N GLY A 243 -21.59 -4.98 21.47
CA GLY A 243 -22.03 -3.66 21.98
C GLY A 243 -20.96 -2.83 22.69
N VAL A 244 -19.74 -3.34 22.82
CA VAL A 244 -18.61 -2.60 23.40
C VAL A 244 -17.91 -1.81 22.32
N LEU A 245 -17.83 -0.49 22.50
CA LEU A 245 -17.07 0.40 21.63
C LEU A 245 -15.62 0.44 22.07
N ARG A 246 -14.71 0.34 21.13
CA ARG A 246 -13.26 0.46 21.39
C ARG A 246 -12.66 1.54 20.51
N CYS A 247 -11.77 2.32 21.07
CA CYS A 247 -11.01 3.31 20.29
C CYS A 247 -9.99 2.62 19.41
N GLY A 248 -10.01 2.91 18.10
CA GLY A 248 -9.04 2.38 17.14
C GLY A 248 -7.61 2.91 17.34
N TRP A 249 -7.41 4.03 18.08
CA TRP A 249 -6.09 4.61 18.32
C TRP A 249 -5.50 4.21 19.68
N CYS A 250 -6.22 4.48 20.77
CA CYS A 250 -5.69 4.24 22.11
C CYS A 250 -6.17 2.93 22.75
N GLY A 251 -6.97 2.12 22.07
CA GLY A 251 -7.45 0.82 22.53
C GLY A 251 -8.46 0.89 23.70
N ARG A 252 -8.77 2.06 24.24
CA ARG A 252 -9.71 2.19 25.38
C ARG A 252 -11.12 1.83 24.97
N GLU A 253 -11.81 1.18 25.90
CA GLU A 253 -13.24 0.87 25.77
C GLU A 253 -14.09 2.07 26.18
N GLU A 254 -15.18 2.30 25.45
CA GLU A 254 -16.15 3.35 25.68
C GLU A 254 -17.52 2.72 25.96
N GLY A 255 -17.91 2.67 27.23
CA GLY A 255 -19.13 1.96 27.65
C GLY A 255 -20.42 2.75 27.52
N ALA A 256 -20.34 4.10 27.53
CA ALA A 256 -21.51 4.99 27.52
C ALA A 256 -21.28 6.19 26.61
N TRP A 257 -21.16 5.94 25.31
CA TRP A 257 -20.96 7.01 24.34
C TRP A 257 -22.26 7.79 24.10
N HIS A 258 -22.15 9.12 24.10
CA HIS A 258 -23.21 10.04 23.70
C HIS A 258 -22.65 10.97 22.61
N CYS A 259 -23.49 11.27 21.64
CA CYS A 259 -23.12 12.17 20.55
C CYS A 259 -22.92 13.60 21.10
N PRO A 260 -21.76 14.22 20.89
CA PRO A 260 -21.53 15.61 21.34
C PRO A 260 -22.40 16.63 20.59
N GLU A 261 -22.87 16.29 19.37
CA GLU A 261 -23.65 17.21 18.52
C GLU A 261 -25.15 17.21 18.84
N CYS A 262 -25.73 16.03 19.13
CA CYS A 262 -27.18 15.92 19.30
C CYS A 262 -27.63 15.18 20.56
N GLY A 263 -26.70 14.74 21.41
CA GLY A 263 -26.99 13.99 22.62
C GLY A 263 -27.46 12.53 22.37
N GLY A 264 -27.62 12.11 21.13
CA GLY A 264 -28.09 10.77 20.79
C GLY A 264 -27.12 9.68 21.26
N PHE A 265 -27.64 8.54 21.68
CA PHE A 265 -26.86 7.41 22.21
C PHE A 265 -26.81 6.20 21.27
N ARG A 266 -27.58 6.23 20.18
CA ARG A 266 -27.58 5.15 19.19
C ARG A 266 -26.48 5.34 18.16
N LEU A 267 -25.75 4.26 17.92
CA LEU A 267 -24.69 4.20 16.93
C LEU A 267 -25.10 3.39 15.71
N ARG A 268 -24.53 3.73 14.57
CA ARG A 268 -24.60 2.96 13.35
C ARG A 268 -23.21 2.74 12.79
N ALA A 269 -22.93 1.54 12.29
CA ALA A 269 -21.73 1.32 11.52
C ALA A 269 -21.85 1.99 10.14
N GLN A 270 -20.83 2.76 9.77
CA GLN A 270 -20.66 3.20 8.39
C GLN A 270 -19.97 2.06 7.64
N VAL A 271 -20.74 1.16 7.07
CA VAL A 271 -20.21 0.07 6.25
C VAL A 271 -19.93 0.59 4.85
N VAL A 272 -18.66 0.52 4.47
CA VAL A 272 -18.17 0.89 3.16
C VAL A 272 -17.98 -0.38 2.34
N GLY A 273 -18.44 -0.39 1.09
CA GLY A 273 -18.21 -1.53 0.19
C GLY A 273 -18.58 -1.21 -1.25
N ALA A 274 -17.74 -1.65 -2.18
CA ALA A 274 -17.88 -1.37 -3.62
C ALA A 274 -19.26 -1.75 -4.18
N ARG A 275 -19.82 -2.89 -3.78
CA ARG A 275 -21.14 -3.35 -4.24
C ARG A 275 -22.25 -2.37 -3.87
N ARG A 276 -22.31 -1.97 -2.58
CA ARG A 276 -23.34 -1.02 -2.13
C ARG A 276 -23.19 0.34 -2.79
N THR A 277 -21.96 0.81 -2.95
CA THR A 277 -21.67 2.06 -3.67
C THR A 277 -22.12 1.96 -5.12
N ALA A 278 -21.87 0.84 -5.80
CA ALA A 278 -22.32 0.63 -7.17
C ALA A 278 -23.85 0.65 -7.29
N GLU A 279 -24.57 0.04 -6.35
CA GLU A 279 -26.04 0.06 -6.29
C GLU A 279 -26.60 1.47 -6.04
N GLU A 280 -25.96 2.26 -5.16
CA GLU A 280 -26.34 3.63 -4.87
C GLU A 280 -26.08 4.56 -6.07
N LEU A 281 -24.93 4.41 -6.73
CA LEU A 281 -24.59 5.17 -7.94
C LEU A 281 -25.49 4.80 -9.12
N GLY A 282 -25.84 3.52 -9.30
CA GLY A 282 -26.78 3.10 -10.33
C GLY A 282 -28.17 3.74 -10.19
N ARG A 283 -28.61 3.97 -8.95
CA ARG A 283 -29.86 4.72 -8.68
C ARG A 283 -29.72 6.23 -8.91
N ALA A 284 -28.54 6.81 -8.59
CA ALA A 284 -28.29 8.22 -8.78
C ALA A 284 -28.06 8.60 -10.26
N PHE A 285 -27.59 7.66 -11.09
CA PHE A 285 -27.30 7.82 -12.50
C PHE A 285 -27.94 6.71 -13.36
N PRO A 286 -29.30 6.64 -13.46
CA PRO A 286 -30.00 5.48 -14.00
C PRO A 286 -29.71 5.17 -15.47
N ALA A 287 -29.24 6.16 -16.25
CA ALA A 287 -28.90 6.00 -17.67
C ALA A 287 -27.42 5.67 -17.93
N VAL A 288 -26.61 5.51 -16.85
CA VAL A 288 -25.15 5.33 -16.97
C VAL A 288 -24.78 3.91 -16.60
N PRO A 289 -24.01 3.19 -17.44
CA PRO A 289 -23.50 1.88 -17.10
C PRO A 289 -22.60 1.94 -15.85
N VAL A 290 -22.80 1.03 -14.88
CA VAL A 290 -21.95 0.87 -13.70
C VAL A 290 -21.16 -0.41 -13.84
N ARG A 291 -19.84 -0.30 -13.81
CA ARG A 291 -18.90 -1.43 -13.83
C ARG A 291 -18.23 -1.56 -12.47
N THR A 292 -17.94 -2.76 -12.02
CA THR A 292 -17.25 -3.01 -10.75
C THR A 292 -15.94 -3.74 -11.01
N SER A 293 -14.87 -3.31 -10.33
CA SER A 293 -13.57 -3.98 -10.36
C SER A 293 -13.06 -4.17 -8.93
N GLY A 294 -12.79 -5.40 -8.53
CA GLY A 294 -12.38 -5.72 -7.17
C GLY A 294 -12.12 -7.21 -6.97
N ARG A 295 -12.14 -7.67 -5.71
CA ARG A 295 -11.70 -9.00 -5.30
C ARG A 295 -12.29 -10.16 -6.13
N GLU A 296 -13.55 -10.10 -6.51
CA GLU A 296 -14.26 -11.19 -7.20
C GLU A 296 -13.94 -11.17 -8.71
N HIS A 297 -13.80 -9.99 -9.26
CA HIS A 297 -13.49 -9.80 -10.68
C HIS A 297 -12.71 -8.49 -10.85
N VAL A 298 -11.48 -8.59 -11.30
CA VAL A 298 -10.62 -7.45 -11.58
C VAL A 298 -10.60 -7.21 -13.09
N LEU A 299 -10.98 -5.99 -13.50
CA LEU A 299 -10.92 -5.56 -14.88
C LEU A 299 -9.51 -5.01 -15.18
N ASP A 300 -8.96 -5.32 -16.35
CA ASP A 300 -7.69 -4.75 -16.81
C ASP A 300 -7.89 -3.39 -17.47
N THR A 301 -8.91 -3.28 -18.32
CA THR A 301 -9.23 -2.09 -19.09
C THR A 301 -10.73 -1.82 -19.13
N VAL A 302 -11.09 -0.57 -19.42
CA VAL A 302 -12.47 -0.15 -19.74
C VAL A 302 -12.46 0.77 -20.96
N PRO A 303 -13.53 0.76 -21.77
CA PRO A 303 -13.69 1.69 -22.88
C PRO A 303 -13.67 3.15 -22.43
N GLY A 304 -13.29 4.06 -23.32
CA GLY A 304 -13.32 5.52 -23.10
C GLY A 304 -14.72 6.14 -23.10
N THR A 305 -15.78 5.33 -23.25
CA THR A 305 -17.18 5.78 -23.22
C THR A 305 -17.67 6.07 -21.81
N PRO A 306 -18.68 6.97 -21.64
CA PRO A 306 -19.24 7.30 -20.32
C PRO A 306 -19.70 6.06 -19.56
N ALA A 307 -19.14 5.86 -18.39
CA ALA A 307 -19.47 4.79 -17.44
C ALA A 307 -18.99 5.17 -16.04
N LEU A 308 -19.66 4.66 -15.01
CA LEU A 308 -19.15 4.68 -13.64
C LEU A 308 -18.36 3.40 -13.38
N VAL A 309 -17.09 3.53 -12.98
CA VAL A 309 -16.23 2.40 -12.69
C VAL A 309 -15.90 2.39 -11.21
N VAL A 310 -16.59 1.53 -10.46
CA VAL A 310 -16.40 1.40 -9.00
C VAL A 310 -15.30 0.38 -8.73
N SER A 311 -14.22 0.83 -8.10
CA SER A 311 -13.06 0.00 -7.84
C SER A 311 -12.61 0.04 -6.39
N THR A 312 -11.97 -1.04 -5.95
CA THR A 312 -11.19 -1.04 -4.69
C THR A 312 -9.73 -0.73 -4.98
N PRO A 313 -8.98 -0.10 -4.02
CA PRO A 313 -7.59 0.26 -4.22
C PRO A 313 -6.73 -0.90 -4.73
N GLY A 314 -6.00 -0.65 -5.82
CA GLY A 314 -5.18 -1.63 -6.53
C GLY A 314 -5.93 -2.51 -7.53
N ALA A 315 -7.24 -2.29 -7.73
CA ALA A 315 -8.03 -3.00 -8.74
C ALA A 315 -8.56 -2.06 -9.84
N GLU A 316 -8.09 -0.82 -9.89
CA GLU A 316 -8.52 0.17 -10.89
C GLU A 316 -8.12 -0.29 -12.30
N PRO A 317 -9.08 -0.41 -13.23
CA PRO A 317 -8.76 -0.67 -14.62
C PRO A 317 -8.24 0.59 -15.31
N VAL A 318 -7.49 0.43 -16.38
CA VAL A 318 -7.10 1.55 -17.23
C VAL A 318 -8.25 1.90 -18.18
N ALA A 319 -8.65 3.16 -18.20
CA ALA A 319 -9.61 3.64 -19.18
C ALA A 319 -8.90 4.04 -20.50
N GLU A 320 -9.48 3.67 -21.61
CA GLU A 320 -9.04 4.15 -22.92
C GLU A 320 -9.14 5.68 -22.99
N GLY A 321 -8.04 6.36 -23.28
CA GLY A 321 -7.95 7.82 -23.25
C GLY A 321 -8.00 8.45 -21.85
N GLY A 322 -7.90 7.65 -20.76
CA GLY A 322 -7.92 8.11 -19.38
C GLY A 322 -9.31 8.44 -18.82
N TYR A 323 -9.43 8.47 -17.50
CA TYR A 323 -10.67 8.87 -16.84
C TYR A 323 -10.90 10.38 -16.94
N ALA A 324 -12.15 10.80 -17.14
CA ALA A 324 -12.53 12.21 -17.10
C ALA A 324 -12.57 12.75 -15.65
N ALA A 325 -12.93 11.88 -14.68
CA ALA A 325 -12.87 12.22 -13.27
C ALA A 325 -12.61 10.99 -12.42
N ALA A 326 -12.08 11.21 -11.18
CA ALA A 326 -12.02 10.18 -10.14
C ALA A 326 -12.61 10.70 -8.83
N LEU A 327 -13.38 9.86 -8.16
CA LEU A 327 -13.95 10.10 -6.85
C LEU A 327 -13.28 9.13 -5.85
N LEU A 328 -12.51 9.68 -4.92
CA LEU A 328 -11.83 8.92 -3.86
C LEU A 328 -12.69 9.01 -2.60
N LEU A 329 -13.60 8.06 -2.45
CA LEU A 329 -14.61 8.07 -1.38
C LEU A 329 -14.08 7.42 -0.10
N ASP A 330 -14.67 7.84 1.03
CA ASP A 330 -14.38 7.26 2.35
C ASP A 330 -12.89 7.25 2.72
N GLY A 331 -12.13 8.29 2.35
CA GLY A 331 -10.69 8.39 2.59
C GLY A 331 -10.29 8.23 4.07
N TRP A 332 -11.19 8.61 4.99
CA TRP A 332 -11.03 8.38 6.42
C TRP A 332 -10.77 6.89 6.76
N ALA A 333 -11.38 5.95 6.05
CA ALA A 333 -11.23 4.53 6.34
C ALA A 333 -9.80 4.03 6.07
N MET A 334 -9.07 4.68 5.19
CA MET A 334 -7.67 4.37 4.90
C MET A 334 -6.72 4.99 5.91
N LEU A 335 -7.07 6.17 6.46
CA LEU A 335 -6.22 6.96 7.34
C LEU A 335 -6.35 6.60 8.84
N VAL A 336 -7.43 5.94 9.23
CA VAL A 336 -7.77 5.66 10.64
C VAL A 336 -7.11 4.37 11.17
N ARG A 337 -6.36 3.66 10.37
CA ARG A 337 -5.68 2.44 10.81
C ARG A 337 -4.59 2.76 11.85
N PRO A 338 -4.45 1.93 12.93
CA PRO A 338 -3.33 2.03 13.84
C PRO A 338 -2.07 1.41 13.18
N ASP A 339 -1.55 2.09 12.19
CA ASP A 339 -0.45 1.61 11.35
C ASP A 339 0.40 2.82 10.96
N LEU A 340 1.70 2.73 11.22
CA LEU A 340 2.66 3.78 10.92
C LEU A 340 2.60 4.22 9.44
N ARG A 341 2.24 3.31 8.54
CA ARG A 341 2.19 3.55 7.09
C ARG A 341 0.80 3.96 6.57
N ALA A 342 -0.20 4.13 7.45
CA ALA A 342 -1.58 4.40 7.03
C ALA A 342 -1.69 5.63 6.11
N GLY A 343 -1.00 6.72 6.44
CA GLY A 343 -0.98 7.95 5.64
C GLY A 343 -0.24 7.78 4.31
N GLU A 344 0.92 7.13 4.34
CA GLU A 344 1.74 6.81 3.18
C GLU A 344 0.98 5.90 2.19
N ASP A 345 0.36 4.83 2.68
CA ASP A 345 -0.45 3.91 1.89
C ASP A 345 -1.68 4.58 1.26
N ALA A 346 -2.36 5.43 2.02
CA ALA A 346 -3.52 6.15 1.51
C ALA A 346 -3.12 7.08 0.37
N LEU A 347 -2.07 7.87 0.56
CA LEU A 347 -1.55 8.78 -0.46
C LEU A 347 -1.10 8.02 -1.71
N ARG A 348 -0.34 6.92 -1.55
CA ARG A 348 0.12 6.07 -2.66
C ARG A 348 -1.05 5.59 -3.53
N ARG A 349 -2.10 5.08 -2.89
CA ARG A 349 -3.29 4.55 -3.59
C ARG A 349 -4.12 5.65 -4.24
N TRP A 350 -4.23 6.81 -3.63
CA TRP A 350 -4.92 7.96 -4.22
C TRP A 350 -4.16 8.53 -5.42
N ILE A 351 -2.84 8.66 -5.32
CA ILE A 351 -2.00 9.10 -6.43
C ILE A 351 -2.06 8.08 -7.58
N ALA A 352 -2.01 6.77 -7.29
CA ALA A 352 -2.13 5.74 -8.32
C ALA A 352 -3.47 5.81 -9.06
N ALA A 353 -4.58 6.01 -8.35
CA ALA A 353 -5.90 6.22 -8.97
C ALA A 353 -5.96 7.54 -9.75
N GLY A 354 -5.43 8.63 -9.19
CA GLY A 354 -5.36 9.93 -9.84
C GLY A 354 -4.48 9.94 -11.09
N ALA A 355 -3.43 9.11 -11.12
CA ALA A 355 -2.56 8.96 -12.29
C ALA A 355 -3.26 8.33 -13.51
N LEU A 356 -4.43 7.71 -13.32
CA LEU A 356 -5.27 7.21 -14.40
C LEU A 356 -6.23 8.27 -14.98
N VAL A 357 -6.32 9.43 -14.33
CA VAL A 357 -7.18 10.56 -14.76
C VAL A 357 -6.40 11.43 -15.72
N ARG A 358 -7.11 11.98 -16.70
CA ARG A 358 -6.56 12.94 -17.67
C ARG A 358 -5.92 14.13 -16.95
N PRO A 359 -4.94 14.80 -17.57
CA PRO A 359 -4.40 16.04 -17.04
C PRO A 359 -5.46 17.12 -16.82
N GLN A 360 -5.22 18.06 -15.91
CA GLN A 360 -6.11 19.20 -15.67
C GLN A 360 -6.40 19.99 -16.94
N GLY A 361 -5.40 20.17 -17.83
CA GLY A 361 -5.57 20.86 -19.12
C GLY A 361 -6.55 20.17 -20.07
N GLU A 362 -6.85 18.90 -19.85
CA GLU A 362 -7.85 18.10 -20.57
C GLU A 362 -9.15 17.93 -19.76
N GLY A 363 -9.34 18.71 -18.70
CA GLY A 363 -10.52 18.68 -17.84
C GLY A 363 -10.51 17.61 -16.74
N GLY A 364 -9.42 16.87 -16.57
CA GLY A 364 -9.31 15.80 -15.58
C GLY A 364 -9.41 16.31 -14.14
N THR A 365 -10.31 15.72 -13.36
CA THR A 365 -10.59 16.13 -11.97
C THR A 365 -10.61 14.94 -11.03
N VAL A 366 -9.98 15.10 -9.86
CA VAL A 366 -10.04 14.16 -8.75
C VAL A 366 -10.74 14.82 -7.56
N VAL A 367 -11.74 14.16 -7.00
CA VAL A 367 -12.38 14.60 -5.74
C VAL A 367 -12.07 13.61 -4.65
N VAL A 368 -11.37 14.05 -3.60
CA VAL A 368 -11.09 13.24 -2.41
C VAL A 368 -12.01 13.63 -1.26
N VAL A 369 -12.72 12.63 -0.72
CA VAL A 369 -13.60 12.80 0.44
C VAL A 369 -12.82 12.40 1.69
N ALA A 370 -12.08 13.36 2.21
CA ALA A 370 -11.25 13.25 3.41
C ALA A 370 -10.97 14.65 3.97
N GLU A 371 -10.63 14.73 5.25
CA GLU A 371 -10.35 15.98 5.93
C GLU A 371 -9.20 16.76 5.24
N PRO A 372 -9.44 17.99 4.74
CA PRO A 372 -8.47 18.73 3.94
C PRO A 372 -7.16 19.08 4.64
N THR A 373 -7.18 19.20 5.99
CA THR A 373 -6.03 19.57 6.80
C THR A 373 -5.01 18.44 6.97
N LEU A 374 -5.41 17.21 6.67
CA LEU A 374 -4.54 16.05 6.80
C LEU A 374 -3.38 16.08 5.79
N ARG A 375 -2.17 15.80 6.24
CA ARG A 375 -0.94 15.86 5.43
C ARG A 375 -0.99 15.02 4.14
N PRO A 376 -1.49 13.76 4.15
CA PRO A 376 -1.61 12.98 2.91
C PRO A 376 -2.58 13.63 1.91
N VAL A 377 -3.66 14.26 2.38
CA VAL A 377 -4.62 14.98 1.53
C VAL A 377 -3.98 16.21 0.92
N GLN A 378 -3.24 16.99 1.72
CA GLN A 378 -2.48 18.15 1.24
C GLN A 378 -1.41 17.76 0.22
N ALA A 379 -0.75 16.62 0.42
CA ALA A 379 0.23 16.10 -0.53
C ALA A 379 -0.42 15.68 -1.86
N LEU A 380 -1.60 15.05 -1.82
CA LEU A 380 -2.38 14.72 -3.01
C LEU A 380 -2.80 15.99 -3.77
N VAL A 381 -3.35 17.01 -3.09
CA VAL A 381 -3.76 18.28 -3.69
C VAL A 381 -2.61 18.97 -4.40
N ARG A 382 -1.42 18.93 -3.81
CA ARG A 382 -0.22 19.53 -4.37
C ARG A 382 0.50 18.63 -5.37
N TRP A 383 0.09 17.39 -5.51
CA TRP A 383 0.79 16.34 -6.24
C TRP A 383 2.27 16.27 -5.81
N ASP A 384 2.48 16.16 -4.49
CA ASP A 384 3.82 16.20 -3.86
C ASP A 384 4.05 15.02 -2.91
N PRO A 385 4.12 13.77 -3.42
CA PRO A 385 4.44 12.62 -2.60
C PRO A 385 5.88 12.60 -2.10
N VAL A 386 6.79 13.23 -2.83
CA VAL A 386 8.21 13.34 -2.42
C VAL A 386 8.33 14.19 -1.16
N GLY A 387 7.74 15.38 -1.14
CA GLY A 387 7.75 16.24 0.04
C GLY A 387 6.98 15.63 1.22
N HIS A 388 5.96 14.81 0.97
CA HIS A 388 5.30 14.04 2.02
C HIS A 388 6.23 12.99 2.64
N ALA A 389 6.90 12.19 1.82
CA ALA A 389 7.81 11.15 2.28
C ALA A 389 9.02 11.72 3.07
N LEU A 390 9.55 12.86 2.64
CA LEU A 390 10.65 13.54 3.35
C LEU A 390 10.21 14.04 4.74
N ARG A 391 9.01 14.62 4.86
CA ARG A 391 8.46 15.05 6.15
C ARG A 391 8.20 13.87 7.09
N GLU A 392 7.61 12.81 6.55
CA GLU A 392 7.37 11.57 7.28
C GLU A 392 8.70 10.94 7.76
N LEU A 393 9.74 10.94 6.91
CA LEU A 393 11.08 10.47 7.28
C LEU A 393 11.67 11.27 8.45
N ALA A 394 11.53 12.60 8.41
CA ALA A 394 12.02 13.46 9.49
C ALA A 394 11.31 13.16 10.82
N GLU A 395 9.99 13.01 10.81
CA GLU A 395 9.21 12.65 12.01
C GLU A 395 9.56 11.26 12.55
N ARG A 396 9.75 10.28 11.66
CA ARG A 396 10.21 8.95 12.05
C ARG A 396 11.64 8.99 12.64
N ALA A 397 12.48 9.88 12.15
CA ALA A 397 13.83 10.08 12.71
C ALA A 397 13.78 10.61 14.14
N GLU A 398 12.92 11.59 14.43
CA GLU A 398 12.73 12.15 15.78
C GLU A 398 12.24 11.08 16.77
N LEU A 399 11.39 10.16 16.32
CA LEU A 399 10.77 9.12 17.13
C LEU A 399 11.53 7.79 17.12
N GLY A 400 12.58 7.65 16.32
CA GLY A 400 13.34 6.42 16.17
C GLY A 400 12.57 5.30 15.50
N PHE A 401 11.65 5.61 14.55
CA PHE A 401 10.92 4.60 13.78
C PHE A 401 11.63 4.23 12.47
N PRO A 402 11.32 3.02 11.91
CA PRO A 402 11.84 2.65 10.60
C PRO A 402 11.45 3.68 9.51
N PRO A 403 12.36 3.92 8.55
CA PRO A 403 13.58 3.19 8.23
C PRO A 403 14.85 3.70 8.92
N VAL A 404 14.78 4.77 9.74
CA VAL A 404 15.96 5.35 10.43
C VAL A 404 16.42 4.51 11.62
N SER A 405 15.65 3.52 12.01
CA SER A 405 16.04 2.44 12.92
C SER A 405 15.75 1.09 12.26
N ARG A 406 16.35 0.03 12.78
CA ARG A 406 16.00 -1.34 12.44
C ARG A 406 15.18 -1.94 13.55
N MET A 407 14.14 -2.67 13.19
CA MET A 407 13.27 -3.31 14.17
C MET A 407 13.11 -4.80 13.91
N ALA A 408 12.85 -5.54 14.99
CA ALA A 408 12.40 -6.92 14.92
C ALA A 408 11.16 -7.08 15.78
N ALA A 409 10.17 -7.83 15.30
CA ALA A 409 9.02 -8.25 16.07
C ALA A 409 9.23 -9.69 16.58
N VAL A 410 9.04 -9.88 17.87
CA VAL A 410 9.01 -11.18 18.55
C VAL A 410 7.59 -11.39 19.05
N SER A 411 6.89 -12.40 18.53
CA SER A 411 5.47 -12.63 18.84
C SER A 411 5.21 -14.09 19.19
N GLY A 412 4.33 -14.32 20.16
CA GLY A 412 3.97 -15.65 20.64
C GLY A 412 3.15 -15.62 21.90
N PRO A 413 2.89 -16.78 22.54
CA PRO A 413 2.36 -16.85 23.89
C PRO A 413 3.24 -16.06 24.87
N PRO A 414 2.67 -15.40 25.91
CA PRO A 414 3.40 -14.50 26.80
C PRO A 414 4.66 -15.11 27.41
N GLU A 415 4.54 -16.32 27.95
CA GLU A 415 5.66 -17.06 28.56
C GLU A 415 6.77 -17.36 27.56
N ALA A 416 6.41 -17.75 26.32
CA ALA A 416 7.36 -18.05 25.26
C ALA A 416 8.11 -16.81 24.77
N VAL A 417 7.44 -15.65 24.72
CA VAL A 417 8.07 -14.36 24.38
C VAL A 417 9.04 -13.94 25.50
N ALA A 418 8.63 -14.03 26.76
CA ALA A 418 9.48 -13.71 27.92
C ALA A 418 10.72 -14.56 27.96
N GLU A 419 10.59 -15.91 27.83
CA GLU A 419 11.73 -16.85 27.79
C GLU A 419 12.67 -16.56 26.61
N PHE A 420 12.12 -16.27 25.44
CA PHE A 420 12.91 -15.95 24.24
C PHE A 420 13.74 -14.69 24.46
N LEU A 421 13.11 -13.62 24.98
CA LEU A 421 13.78 -12.34 25.22
C LEU A 421 14.83 -12.44 26.33
N ALA A 422 14.63 -13.30 27.35
CA ALA A 422 15.60 -13.56 28.38
C ALA A 422 16.82 -14.37 27.90
N ALA A 423 16.62 -15.21 26.87
CA ALA A 423 17.66 -16.07 26.32
C ALA A 423 18.46 -15.45 25.15
N VAL A 424 17.97 -14.40 24.55
CA VAL A 424 18.65 -13.75 23.41
C VAL A 424 19.70 -12.76 23.90
N GLU A 425 20.90 -12.85 23.36
CA GLU A 425 21.98 -11.89 23.60
C GLU A 425 21.82 -10.72 22.61
N LEU A 426 21.01 -9.73 22.99
CA LEU A 426 20.77 -8.55 22.17
C LEU A 426 22.01 -7.63 22.12
N PRO A 427 22.20 -6.86 21.00
CA PRO A 427 23.19 -5.78 20.97
C PRO A 427 23.01 -4.81 22.14
N SER A 428 24.10 -4.23 22.64
CA SER A 428 24.09 -3.34 23.82
C SER A 428 23.28 -2.04 23.61
N ASP A 429 23.06 -1.65 22.37
CA ASP A 429 22.26 -0.50 21.94
C ASP A 429 20.81 -0.89 21.57
N ALA A 430 20.40 -2.11 21.85
CA ALA A 430 19.03 -2.57 21.61
C ALA A 430 18.06 -2.08 22.68
N GLU A 431 16.91 -1.65 22.24
CA GLU A 431 15.78 -1.27 23.10
C GLU A 431 14.60 -2.22 22.85
N VAL A 432 14.03 -2.76 23.94
CA VAL A 432 12.85 -3.63 23.88
C VAL A 432 11.62 -2.82 24.24
N LEU A 433 10.66 -2.77 23.32
CA LEU A 433 9.37 -2.08 23.45
C LEU A 433 8.26 -3.12 23.63
N GLY A 434 7.45 -2.93 24.64
CA GLY A 434 6.40 -3.90 25.01
C GLY A 434 6.89 -4.87 26.07
N PRO A 435 6.33 -6.12 26.14
CA PRO A 435 5.35 -6.71 25.23
C PRO A 435 3.95 -6.09 25.32
N VAL A 436 3.20 -6.18 24.22
CA VAL A 436 1.80 -5.74 24.16
C VAL A 436 0.91 -6.88 23.64
N PRO A 437 -0.33 -7.04 24.16
CA PRO A 437 -1.26 -8.03 23.66
C PRO A 437 -1.59 -7.85 22.18
N LEU A 438 -1.58 -8.92 21.40
CA LEU A 438 -2.03 -8.92 20.02
C LEU A 438 -3.54 -9.19 19.97
N PRO A 439 -4.32 -8.39 19.20
CA PRO A 439 -5.73 -8.65 19.05
C PRO A 439 -5.96 -10.00 18.34
N PRO A 440 -6.95 -10.79 18.79
CA PRO A 440 -7.30 -12.04 18.10
C PRO A 440 -7.81 -11.74 16.69
N ALA A 441 -7.57 -12.66 15.77
CA ALA A 441 -8.12 -12.55 14.42
C ALA A 441 -9.65 -12.47 14.48
N PRO A 442 -10.30 -11.56 13.73
CA PRO A 442 -11.74 -11.48 13.67
C PRO A 442 -12.36 -12.82 13.23
N PRO A 443 -13.52 -13.23 13.78
CA PRO A 443 -14.19 -14.44 13.36
C PRO A 443 -14.43 -14.44 11.84
N GLY A 444 -14.10 -15.56 11.16
CA GLY A 444 -14.27 -15.68 9.70
C GLY A 444 -13.25 -14.93 8.83
N ALA A 445 -12.26 -14.27 9.43
CA ALA A 445 -11.17 -13.68 8.65
C ALA A 445 -10.32 -14.79 8.00
N PRO A 446 -9.88 -14.60 6.74
CA PRO A 446 -8.94 -15.53 6.12
C PRO A 446 -7.66 -15.58 6.95
N ARG A 447 -7.16 -16.79 7.23
CA ARG A 447 -5.92 -16.99 7.97
C ARG A 447 -4.78 -16.32 7.22
N ARG A 448 -4.29 -15.21 7.77
CA ARG A 448 -3.07 -14.56 7.27
C ARG A 448 -1.86 -15.23 7.94
N PRO A 449 -0.74 -15.41 7.22
CA PRO A 449 0.51 -15.76 7.87
C PRO A 449 0.82 -14.73 8.95
N GLY A 450 1.00 -15.18 10.20
CA GLY A 450 1.24 -14.26 11.32
C GLY A 450 0.02 -13.90 12.18
N ALA A 451 -1.21 -14.26 11.78
CA ALA A 451 -2.38 -14.05 12.62
C ALA A 451 -2.32 -14.90 13.90
N VAL A 452 -2.85 -14.35 14.99
CA VAL A 452 -3.01 -15.07 16.26
C VAL A 452 -3.99 -16.25 16.06
N PRO A 453 -3.64 -17.48 16.45
CA PRO A 453 -4.58 -18.60 16.36
C PRO A 453 -5.85 -18.34 17.18
N PRO A 454 -7.02 -18.81 16.72
CA PRO A 454 -8.26 -18.65 17.47
C PRO A 454 -8.16 -19.26 18.87
N GLY A 455 -8.55 -18.50 19.89
CA GLY A 455 -8.54 -18.95 21.29
C GLY A 455 -7.16 -18.88 21.98
N GLU A 456 -6.12 -18.49 21.27
CA GLU A 456 -4.79 -18.29 21.87
C GLU A 456 -4.59 -16.81 22.25
N HIS A 457 -3.87 -16.60 23.35
CA HIS A 457 -3.43 -15.28 23.81
C HIS A 457 -1.97 -15.08 23.38
N TRP A 458 -1.74 -14.06 22.56
CA TRP A 458 -0.41 -13.75 22.05
C TRP A 458 -0.02 -12.33 22.41
N GLU A 459 1.27 -12.14 22.62
CA GLU A 459 1.90 -10.85 22.81
C GLU A 459 2.95 -10.60 21.72
N ARG A 460 3.28 -9.34 21.56
CA ARG A 460 4.35 -8.90 20.67
C ARG A 460 5.27 -7.94 21.43
N ALA A 461 6.55 -8.23 21.39
CA ALA A 461 7.60 -7.28 21.72
C ALA A 461 8.28 -6.80 20.42
N LEU A 462 8.66 -5.54 20.38
CA LEU A 462 9.49 -4.98 19.32
C LEU A 462 10.90 -4.75 19.88
N VAL A 463 11.92 -5.18 19.15
CA VAL A 463 13.31 -4.88 19.46
C VAL A 463 13.81 -3.87 18.44
N ARG A 464 14.24 -2.72 18.90
CA ARG A 464 14.74 -1.60 18.09
C ARG A 464 16.24 -1.43 18.27
N VAL A 465 16.95 -1.18 17.17
CA VAL A 465 18.38 -0.85 17.17
C VAL A 465 18.68 0.25 16.14
N PRO A 466 19.78 1.00 16.30
CA PRO A 466 20.29 1.87 15.24
C PRO A 466 20.59 1.07 13.96
N PRO A 467 20.59 1.72 12.77
CA PRO A 467 20.80 1.02 11.50
C PRO A 467 22.07 0.19 11.42
N GLY A 468 23.16 0.68 12.05
CA GLY A 468 24.45 -0.01 12.09
C GLY A 468 24.43 -1.35 12.82
N SER A 469 23.52 -1.53 13.78
CA SER A 469 23.40 -2.74 14.60
C SER A 469 22.37 -3.74 14.04
N GLY A 470 21.75 -3.46 12.90
CA GLY A 470 20.71 -4.32 12.31
C GLY A 470 21.21 -5.75 11.99
N ALA A 471 22.42 -5.91 11.49
CA ALA A 471 23.02 -7.22 11.22
C ALA A 471 23.30 -8.01 12.51
N ALA A 472 23.77 -7.33 13.55
CA ALA A 472 23.99 -7.93 14.86
C ALA A 472 22.67 -8.40 15.48
N LEU A 473 21.61 -7.57 15.43
CA LEU A 473 20.27 -7.94 15.85
C LEU A 473 19.75 -9.18 15.12
N ALA A 474 19.85 -9.21 13.79
CA ALA A 474 19.40 -10.34 12.99
C ALA A 474 20.17 -11.63 13.34
N SER A 475 21.48 -11.54 13.57
CA SER A 475 22.31 -12.67 13.97
C SER A 475 21.93 -13.18 15.36
N ALA A 476 21.77 -12.31 16.34
CA ALA A 476 21.37 -12.67 17.71
C ALA A 476 20.02 -13.39 17.73
N LEU A 477 19.01 -12.85 17.06
CA LEU A 477 17.68 -13.45 16.97
C LEU A 477 17.68 -14.79 16.24
N LYS A 478 18.46 -14.93 15.16
CA LYS A 478 18.65 -16.21 14.45
C LYS A 478 19.29 -17.27 15.33
N THR A 479 20.34 -16.91 16.08
CA THR A 479 21.05 -17.82 17.00
C THR A 479 20.11 -18.29 18.11
N ALA A 480 19.38 -17.36 18.73
CA ALA A 480 18.40 -17.69 19.77
C ALA A 480 17.29 -18.63 19.27
N GLN A 481 16.79 -18.35 18.05
CA GLN A 481 15.76 -19.18 17.43
C GLN A 481 16.28 -20.59 17.10
N ALA A 482 17.50 -20.72 16.57
CA ALA A 482 18.13 -21.99 16.28
C ALA A 482 18.38 -22.81 17.59
N ALA A 483 18.88 -22.17 18.64
CA ALA A 483 19.09 -22.81 19.94
C ALA A 483 17.77 -23.30 20.56
N ARG A 484 16.68 -22.55 20.39
CA ARG A 484 15.34 -22.94 20.84
C ARG A 484 14.81 -24.18 20.07
N MET A 485 14.97 -24.18 18.76
CA MET A 485 14.56 -25.31 17.90
C MET A 485 15.35 -26.59 18.26
N ALA A 486 16.65 -26.47 18.54
CA ALA A 486 17.49 -27.60 18.91
C ALA A 486 17.11 -28.26 20.27
N ARG A 487 16.51 -27.49 21.18
CA ARG A 487 16.05 -28.03 22.51
C ARG A 487 14.77 -28.85 22.40
N GLY A 488 14.14 -28.97 21.23
CA GLY A 488 12.99 -29.84 21.02
C GLY A 488 11.76 -29.46 21.85
N SER A 489 11.60 -28.21 22.19
CA SER A 489 10.50 -27.74 23.03
C SER A 489 9.16 -27.89 22.32
N GLY A 490 8.27 -28.72 22.87
CA GLY A 490 6.92 -29.00 22.37
C GLY A 490 6.03 -27.76 22.11
N GLU A 491 4.90 -27.62 22.74
CA GLU A 491 3.95 -26.51 22.55
C GLU A 491 4.52 -25.09 22.79
N THR A 492 5.60 -24.95 23.55
CA THR A 492 6.37 -23.72 23.79
C THR A 492 7.17 -23.23 22.59
N ALA A 493 7.19 -23.96 21.46
CA ALA A 493 8.00 -23.65 20.28
C ALA A 493 7.43 -22.52 19.36
N ARG A 494 6.30 -21.89 19.69
CA ARG A 494 5.62 -20.96 18.79
C ARG A 494 6.05 -19.49 18.95
N VAL A 495 7.35 -19.22 18.98
CA VAL A 495 7.83 -17.83 18.87
C VAL A 495 8.07 -17.50 17.39
N ARG A 496 7.48 -16.43 16.93
CA ARG A 496 7.68 -15.88 15.58
C ARG A 496 8.59 -14.67 15.68
N VAL A 497 9.65 -14.69 14.92
CA VAL A 497 10.58 -13.56 14.77
C VAL A 497 10.45 -13.02 13.37
N ARG A 498 10.26 -11.71 13.23
CA ARG A 498 10.22 -11.01 11.95
C ARG A 498 11.12 -9.79 12.02
N ILE A 499 12.09 -9.73 11.11
CA ILE A 499 12.96 -8.57 10.93
C ILE A 499 12.24 -7.55 10.03
N ASP A 500 12.39 -6.28 10.35
CA ASP A 500 11.76 -5.14 9.68
C ASP A 500 10.26 -5.41 9.39
N PRO A 501 9.43 -5.62 10.43
CA PRO A 501 8.02 -5.92 10.26
C PRO A 501 7.33 -4.74 9.56
N PRO A 502 6.47 -4.99 8.53
CA PRO A 502 5.74 -3.92 7.84
C PRO A 502 4.69 -3.27 8.73
N ASP A 503 4.24 -3.98 9.75
CA ASP A 503 3.21 -3.58 10.70
C ASP A 503 3.80 -3.61 12.11
N ILE A 504 3.95 -2.44 12.71
CA ILE A 504 4.51 -2.24 14.05
C ILE A 504 3.50 -1.66 15.04
N GLY A 505 2.26 -1.41 14.60
CA GLY A 505 1.16 -0.88 15.40
C GLY A 505 0.12 -1.94 15.79
#